data_4e63449ca6b57071f95c9ca618a59c80
#
_entry.id   4e63449ca6b57071f95c9ca618a59c80
#
_cell.length_a   1.000
_cell.length_b   1.000
_cell.length_c   1.000
_cell.angle_alpha   90.00
_cell.angle_beta   90.00
_cell.angle_gamma   90.00
#
_symmetry.space_group_name_H-M   'P 1'
#
loop_
_entity.id
_entity.type
_entity.pdbx_description
1 polymer ?
#
loop_
_entity_poly.entity_id
_entity_poly.type
_entity_poly.pdbx_seq_one_letter_code
_entity_poly.pdbx_strand_id
1 'polypeptide(L)'
;MNSIISAILAVIMTVMMSGCDSSNNGMRDISTMDVVREMGYGINLGNTLESCGDWINGSSPSSYEKAWGSPIITAEDIQGYADAGFGVLRIPVAWSNMMADDGTYTINPDYADRVQEVVDMALGTGMYVIVNIHYDNGWISKFPENVDENMKRYTTMWKQIAELFRDRGDKLVFESQNEALGWESLWNRYSGTNGAEKQSSYDLVNRVNQAFVDTVRATGGNNAKRHLLISGYNTDIDLTCDELFKMPSDP
;
A
#
# COMPACT_ATOMS: atom_id res chain seq x y z
N MET A 1 -30.72 24.63 43.48
CA MET A 1 -30.88 23.73 42.31
C MET A 1 -29.81 23.94 41.22
N ASN A 2 -29.38 25.16 40.94
CA ASN A 2 -28.43 25.44 39.86
C ASN A 2 -26.97 24.98 40.13
N SER A 3 -26.58 24.87 41.41
CA SER A 3 -25.18 24.49 41.78
C SER A 3 -24.91 22.97 41.62
N ILE A 4 -25.89 22.13 41.81
CA ILE A 4 -25.76 20.67 41.70
C ILE A 4 -25.74 20.24 40.21
N ILE A 5 -26.52 20.91 39.38
CA ILE A 5 -26.56 20.64 37.92
C ILE A 5 -25.23 21.01 37.26
N SER A 6 -24.61 22.13 37.68
CA SER A 6 -23.27 22.52 37.18
C SER A 6 -22.17 21.53 37.58
N ALA A 7 -22.23 20.96 38.78
CA ALA A 7 -21.26 19.97 39.24
C ALA A 7 -21.40 18.63 38.49
N ILE A 8 -22.63 18.20 38.17
CA ILE A 8 -22.88 16.97 37.40
C ILE A 8 -22.45 17.14 35.94
N LEU A 9 -22.65 18.29 35.31
CA LEU A 9 -22.15 18.55 33.95
C LEU A 9 -20.60 18.58 33.88
N ALA A 10 -19.95 19.15 34.90
CA ALA A 10 -18.50 19.17 34.98
C ALA A 10 -17.91 17.76 35.17
N VAL A 11 -18.56 16.89 35.95
CA VAL A 11 -18.11 15.49 36.13
C VAL A 11 -18.33 14.66 34.85
N ILE A 12 -19.44 14.88 34.12
CA ILE A 12 -19.68 14.18 32.84
C ILE A 12 -18.69 14.64 31.76
N MET A 13 -18.34 15.92 31.68
CA MET A 13 -17.27 16.38 30.76
C MET A 13 -15.89 15.85 31.14
N THR A 14 -15.59 15.69 32.43
CA THR A 14 -14.27 15.15 32.86
C THR A 14 -14.14 13.66 32.59
N VAL A 15 -15.23 12.89 32.63
CA VAL A 15 -15.25 11.46 32.32
C VAL A 15 -15.16 11.21 30.80
N MET A 16 -15.62 12.16 29.96
CA MET A 16 -15.48 12.05 28.49
C MET A 16 -14.08 12.43 27.97
N MET A 17 -13.22 13.05 28.81
CA MET A 17 -11.83 13.39 28.43
C MET A 17 -10.76 12.40 28.92
N SER A 18 -11.16 11.31 29.59
CA SER A 18 -10.23 10.30 30.11
C SER A 18 -10.17 9.07 29.19
N GLY A 19 -9.79 9.27 27.95
CA GLY A 19 -9.71 8.18 27.00
C GLY A 19 -8.89 8.48 25.74
N CYS A 20 -8.17 9.58 25.70
CA CYS A 20 -7.18 9.79 24.65
C CYS A 20 -5.82 9.42 25.20
N ASP A 21 -5.51 8.13 25.14
CA ASP A 21 -4.16 7.63 25.41
C ASP A 21 -3.27 8.12 24.25
N SER A 22 -2.65 9.29 24.45
CA SER A 22 -1.82 10.01 23.46
C SER A 22 -0.44 9.37 23.23
N SER A 23 -0.25 8.11 23.66
CA SER A 23 1.03 7.40 23.54
C SER A 23 1.05 6.31 22.47
N ASN A 24 -0.03 6.07 21.73
CA ASN A 24 -0.11 4.91 20.83
C ASN A 24 -0.37 5.27 19.36
N ASN A 25 0.08 6.41 18.86
CA ASN A 25 0.03 6.82 17.41
C ASN A 25 -0.88 5.97 16.47
N GLY A 26 -1.98 5.40 17.01
CA GLY A 26 -2.90 4.51 16.29
C GLY A 26 -2.34 3.10 15.98
N MET A 27 -1.17 2.71 16.53
CA MET A 27 -0.62 1.34 16.40
C MET A 27 -1.03 0.50 17.60
N ARG A 28 -1.94 -0.44 17.36
CA ARG A 28 -2.34 -1.44 18.36
C ARG A 28 -1.36 -2.61 18.38
N ASP A 29 -1.24 -3.29 19.50
CA ASP A 29 -0.57 -4.60 19.58
C ASP A 29 -1.60 -5.68 19.22
N ILE A 30 -1.76 -5.92 17.92
CA ILE A 30 -2.77 -6.80 17.34
C ILE A 30 -2.11 -7.79 16.39
N SER A 31 -2.55 -9.05 16.44
CA SER A 31 -2.02 -10.08 15.54
C SER A 31 -2.50 -9.85 14.10
N THR A 32 -1.68 -10.25 13.12
CA THR A 32 -2.06 -10.20 11.69
C THR A 32 -3.37 -10.94 11.42
N MET A 33 -3.61 -12.05 12.10
CA MET A 33 -4.86 -12.81 11.94
C MET A 33 -6.09 -12.07 12.48
N ASP A 34 -5.92 -11.27 13.53
CA ASP A 34 -7.01 -10.45 14.05
C ASP A 34 -7.26 -9.24 13.13
N VAL A 35 -6.21 -8.63 12.58
CA VAL A 35 -6.34 -7.62 11.51
C VAL A 35 -7.14 -8.17 10.33
N VAL A 36 -6.81 -9.35 9.84
CA VAL A 36 -7.54 -10.00 8.73
C VAL A 36 -9.01 -10.26 9.08
N ARG A 37 -9.32 -10.64 10.32
CA ARG A 37 -10.70 -10.81 10.77
C ARG A 37 -11.46 -9.48 10.85
N GLU A 38 -10.80 -8.42 11.31
CA GLU A 38 -11.39 -7.08 11.39
C GLU A 38 -11.62 -6.45 10.02
N MET A 39 -10.79 -6.76 9.02
CA MET A 39 -10.92 -6.25 7.65
C MET A 39 -12.26 -6.61 7.00
N GLY A 40 -12.77 -7.82 7.27
CA GLY A 40 -14.02 -8.28 6.66
C GLY A 40 -13.96 -8.31 5.14
N TYR A 41 -14.96 -7.71 4.47
CA TYR A 41 -15.02 -7.64 3.02
C TYR A 41 -14.27 -6.41 2.50
N GLY A 42 -13.56 -6.58 1.38
CA GLY A 42 -12.79 -5.52 0.75
C GLY A 42 -13.20 -5.21 -0.67
N ILE A 43 -12.82 -4.03 -1.14
CA ILE A 43 -12.98 -3.58 -2.51
C ILE A 43 -11.71 -2.84 -2.96
N ASN A 44 -11.40 -2.90 -4.28
CA ASN A 44 -10.36 -2.06 -4.86
C ASN A 44 -10.93 -0.71 -5.31
N LEU A 45 -10.18 0.36 -5.05
CA LEU A 45 -10.36 1.65 -5.72
C LEU A 45 -9.67 1.56 -7.10
N GLY A 46 -10.27 0.77 -8.01
CA GLY A 46 -9.67 0.44 -9.29
C GLY A 46 -9.83 1.51 -10.36
N ASN A 47 -8.91 1.53 -11.32
CA ASN A 47 -8.84 2.44 -12.46
C ASN A 47 -8.72 3.93 -12.08
N THR A 48 -8.12 4.22 -10.94
CA THR A 48 -7.95 5.58 -10.42
C THR A 48 -6.46 5.94 -10.27
N LEU A 49 -5.89 5.74 -9.11
CA LEU A 49 -4.50 6.13 -8.83
C LEU A 49 -3.46 5.18 -9.45
N GLU A 50 -3.85 4.02 -9.93
CA GLU A 50 -2.99 3.14 -10.75
C GLU A 50 -3.07 3.44 -12.25
N SER A 51 -3.97 4.32 -12.68
CA SER A 51 -4.06 4.73 -14.08
C SER A 51 -2.75 5.34 -14.54
N CYS A 52 -2.16 4.77 -15.59
CA CYS A 52 -0.86 5.17 -16.12
C CYS A 52 -0.82 4.94 -17.63
N GLY A 53 0.17 5.52 -18.30
CA GLY A 53 0.40 5.37 -19.72
C GLY A 53 1.07 6.59 -20.36
N ASP A 54 1.94 6.38 -21.34
CA ASP A 54 2.70 7.43 -22.02
C ASP A 54 1.82 8.41 -22.81
N TRP A 55 0.57 8.04 -23.06
CA TRP A 55 -0.42 8.88 -23.75
C TRP A 55 -1.09 9.91 -22.83
N ILE A 56 -0.88 9.81 -21.51
CA ILE A 56 -1.48 10.74 -20.55
C ILE A 56 -0.71 12.06 -20.58
N ASN A 57 -1.29 13.04 -21.21
CA ASN A 57 -0.73 14.40 -21.29
C ASN A 57 -1.33 15.25 -20.19
N GLY A 58 -0.75 15.21 -18.99
CA GLY A 58 -1.23 15.97 -17.85
C GLY A 58 -0.12 16.39 -16.91
N SER A 59 -0.27 17.59 -16.33
CA SER A 59 0.63 18.15 -15.34
C SER A 59 0.05 18.14 -13.93
N SER A 60 -1.02 17.38 -13.71
CA SER A 60 -1.70 17.30 -12.42
C SER A 60 -2.11 15.86 -12.11
N PRO A 61 -2.18 15.46 -10.81
CA PRO A 61 -2.65 14.13 -10.41
C PRO A 61 -4.00 13.75 -11.02
N SER A 62 -4.93 14.70 -11.12
CA SER A 62 -6.27 14.47 -11.67
C SER A 62 -6.27 14.06 -13.15
N SER A 63 -5.21 14.36 -13.90
CA SER A 63 -5.08 13.90 -15.29
C SER A 63 -4.87 12.39 -15.36
N TYR A 64 -4.12 11.84 -14.40
CA TYR A 64 -3.90 10.41 -14.28
C TYR A 64 -5.13 9.71 -13.68
N GLU A 65 -5.66 10.23 -12.59
CA GLU A 65 -6.81 9.66 -11.88
C GLU A 65 -8.03 9.42 -12.81
N LYS A 66 -8.22 10.25 -13.81
CA LYS A 66 -9.32 10.14 -14.80
C LYS A 66 -8.95 9.36 -16.06
N ALA A 67 -7.69 9.03 -16.27
CA ALA A 67 -7.20 8.56 -17.56
C ALA A 67 -7.84 7.25 -18.02
N TRP A 68 -8.20 6.37 -17.09
CA TRP A 68 -8.87 5.10 -17.40
C TRP A 68 -10.39 5.15 -17.23
N GLY A 69 -10.98 6.36 -17.19
CA GLY A 69 -12.43 6.58 -17.21
C GLY A 69 -13.08 6.68 -15.82
N SER A 70 -12.30 6.67 -14.75
CA SER A 70 -12.81 6.92 -13.40
C SER A 70 -13.07 8.42 -13.16
N PRO A 71 -13.99 8.79 -12.27
CA PRO A 71 -14.09 10.15 -11.79
C PRO A 71 -12.91 10.48 -10.85
N ILE A 72 -12.74 11.77 -10.53
CA ILE A 72 -11.90 12.16 -9.40
C ILE A 72 -12.59 11.71 -8.13
N ILE A 73 -11.88 10.95 -7.30
CA ILE A 73 -12.42 10.40 -6.06
C ILE A 73 -12.64 11.50 -5.03
N THR A 74 -13.79 11.46 -4.40
CA THR A 74 -14.21 12.37 -3.34
C THR A 74 -14.37 11.65 -1.99
N ALA A 75 -14.41 12.41 -0.90
CA ALA A 75 -14.70 11.86 0.42
C ALA A 75 -16.08 11.20 0.49
N GLU A 76 -17.05 11.70 -0.30
CA GLU A 76 -18.40 11.12 -0.37
C GLU A 76 -18.37 9.73 -1.04
N ASP A 77 -17.59 9.55 -2.11
CA ASP A 77 -17.42 8.25 -2.76
C ASP A 77 -16.80 7.23 -1.79
N ILE A 78 -15.76 7.64 -1.07
CA ILE A 78 -15.09 6.79 -0.05
C ILE A 78 -16.06 6.44 1.09
N GLN A 79 -16.84 7.42 1.58
CA GLN A 79 -17.85 7.16 2.60
C GLN A 79 -18.91 6.16 2.09
N GLY A 80 -19.27 6.25 0.80
CA GLY A 80 -20.20 5.32 0.16
C GLY A 80 -19.74 3.86 0.24
N TYR A 81 -18.43 3.59 0.10
CA TYR A 81 -17.89 2.23 0.31
C TYR A 81 -18.03 1.78 1.77
N ALA A 82 -17.72 2.64 2.72
CA ALA A 82 -17.88 2.32 4.14
C ALA A 82 -19.36 2.07 4.52
N ASP A 83 -20.27 2.90 4.02
CA ASP A 83 -21.72 2.75 4.24
C ASP A 83 -22.28 1.49 3.60
N ALA A 84 -21.67 1.02 2.51
CA ALA A 84 -21.98 -0.26 1.88
C ALA A 84 -21.47 -1.49 2.67
N GLY A 85 -20.71 -1.26 3.75
CA GLY A 85 -20.23 -2.30 4.66
C GLY A 85 -18.88 -2.90 4.30
N PHE A 86 -18.09 -2.25 3.41
CA PHE A 86 -16.71 -2.67 3.17
C PHE A 86 -15.83 -2.29 4.36
N GLY A 87 -15.06 -3.24 4.86
CA GLY A 87 -14.13 -3.03 5.97
C GLY A 87 -12.70 -2.72 5.53
N VAL A 88 -12.37 -2.91 4.24
CA VAL A 88 -11.06 -2.58 3.67
C VAL A 88 -11.19 -2.00 2.26
N LEU A 89 -10.44 -0.93 2.01
CA LEU A 89 -10.25 -0.33 0.69
C LEU A 89 -8.80 -0.58 0.23
N ARG A 90 -8.60 -1.35 -0.85
CA ARG A 90 -7.29 -1.46 -1.47
C ARG A 90 -7.14 -0.37 -2.52
N ILE A 91 -6.08 0.41 -2.41
CA ILE A 91 -5.77 1.56 -3.25
C ILE A 91 -4.53 1.21 -4.10
N PRO A 92 -4.73 0.71 -5.32
CA PRO A 92 -3.64 0.52 -6.27
C PRO A 92 -3.03 1.87 -6.67
N VAL A 93 -1.69 1.95 -6.79
CA VAL A 93 -1.01 3.22 -7.12
C VAL A 93 0.11 3.02 -8.14
N ALA A 94 0.12 3.86 -9.18
CA ALA A 94 1.22 4.03 -10.12
C ALA A 94 2.09 5.20 -9.66
N TRP A 95 3.01 4.94 -8.74
CA TRP A 95 3.83 5.96 -8.08
C TRP A 95 4.81 6.66 -9.02
N SER A 96 5.12 6.08 -10.19
CA SER A 96 5.98 6.71 -11.18
C SER A 96 5.27 7.79 -12.00
N ASN A 97 3.95 7.97 -11.82
CA ASN A 97 3.23 9.04 -12.47
C ASN A 97 3.82 10.41 -12.11
N MET A 98 4.04 11.25 -13.13
CA MET A 98 4.68 12.56 -12.99
C MET A 98 6.13 12.52 -12.43
N MET A 99 6.72 11.34 -12.24
CA MET A 99 8.10 11.18 -11.80
C MET A 99 9.06 11.70 -12.88
N ALA A 100 10.13 12.41 -12.47
CA ALA A 100 11.18 12.80 -13.39
C ALA A 100 12.02 11.60 -13.84
N ASP A 101 12.41 11.59 -15.11
CA ASP A 101 13.32 10.59 -15.67
C ASP A 101 14.80 11.03 -15.51
N ASP A 102 15.24 11.14 -14.26
CA ASP A 102 16.59 11.60 -13.90
C ASP A 102 17.40 10.57 -13.11
N GLY A 103 16.85 9.36 -12.94
CA GLY A 103 17.48 8.26 -12.20
C GLY A 103 17.49 8.42 -10.67
N THR A 104 16.86 9.46 -10.13
CA THR A 104 16.70 9.64 -8.68
C THR A 104 15.52 8.86 -8.11
N TYR A 105 14.54 8.52 -8.96
CA TYR A 105 13.29 7.85 -8.57
C TYR A 105 12.51 8.62 -7.49
N THR A 106 12.58 9.94 -7.54
CA THR A 106 11.84 10.81 -6.63
C THR A 106 10.37 10.84 -7.05
N ILE A 107 9.48 10.40 -6.16
CA ILE A 107 8.04 10.46 -6.36
C ILE A 107 7.64 11.94 -6.46
N ASN A 108 6.79 12.27 -7.44
CA ASN A 108 6.31 13.63 -7.60
C ASN A 108 5.51 14.06 -6.35
N PRO A 109 5.84 15.20 -5.71
CA PRO A 109 5.18 15.63 -4.47
C PRO A 109 3.68 15.83 -4.61
N ASP A 110 3.21 16.47 -5.69
CA ASP A 110 1.78 16.71 -5.91
C ASP A 110 1.01 15.38 -6.04
N TYR A 111 1.65 14.38 -6.66
CA TYR A 111 1.07 13.05 -6.78
C TYR A 111 1.05 12.30 -5.44
N ALA A 112 2.13 12.39 -4.68
CA ALA A 112 2.21 11.82 -3.34
C ALA A 112 1.16 12.42 -2.39
N ASP A 113 0.99 13.74 -2.43
CA ASP A 113 -0.01 14.47 -1.62
C ASP A 113 -1.43 14.01 -1.98
N ARG A 114 -1.72 13.81 -3.29
CA ARG A 114 -3.04 13.31 -3.71
C ARG A 114 -3.29 11.87 -3.25
N VAL A 115 -2.31 10.99 -3.35
CA VAL A 115 -2.42 9.61 -2.83
C VAL A 115 -2.65 9.64 -1.31
N GLN A 116 -1.91 10.47 -0.60
CA GLN A 116 -2.06 10.63 0.85
C GLN A 116 -3.47 11.12 1.22
N GLU A 117 -4.00 12.11 0.49
CA GLU A 117 -5.37 12.61 0.69
C GLU A 117 -6.41 11.48 0.58
N VAL A 118 -6.33 10.65 -0.47
CA VAL A 118 -7.27 9.55 -0.68
C VAL A 118 -7.13 8.47 0.41
N VAL A 119 -5.90 8.14 0.80
CA VAL A 119 -5.63 7.22 1.92
C VAL A 119 -6.21 7.75 3.23
N ASP A 120 -6.03 9.04 3.53
CA ASP A 120 -6.52 9.66 4.75
C ASP A 120 -8.05 9.74 4.77
N MET A 121 -8.70 10.00 3.63
CA MET A 121 -10.16 9.89 3.50
C MET A 121 -10.65 8.48 3.88
N ALA A 122 -10.02 7.45 3.37
CA ALA A 122 -10.40 6.06 3.63
C ALA A 122 -10.16 5.67 5.10
N LEU A 123 -9.01 5.99 5.66
CA LEU A 123 -8.73 5.78 7.08
C LEU A 123 -9.71 6.54 7.99
N GLY A 124 -10.12 7.74 7.57
CA GLY A 124 -11.11 8.58 8.29
C GLY A 124 -12.49 7.94 8.43
N THR A 125 -12.88 7.05 7.53
CA THR A 125 -14.14 6.27 7.66
C THR A 125 -14.01 5.09 8.64
N GLY A 126 -12.81 4.77 9.09
CA GLY A 126 -12.54 3.62 9.94
C GLY A 126 -12.24 2.32 9.19
N MET A 127 -12.25 2.32 7.86
CA MET A 127 -11.79 1.18 7.06
C MET A 127 -10.30 0.91 7.23
N TYR A 128 -9.88 -0.32 7.00
CA TYR A 128 -8.49 -0.63 6.67
C TYR A 128 -8.16 -0.15 5.26
N VAL A 129 -6.91 0.19 5.05
CA VAL A 129 -6.42 0.63 3.74
C VAL A 129 -5.20 -0.22 3.36
N ILE A 130 -5.17 -0.72 2.13
CA ILE A 130 -4.01 -1.41 1.57
C ILE A 130 -3.47 -0.55 0.42
N VAL A 131 -2.18 -0.20 0.47
CA VAL A 131 -1.49 0.57 -0.57
C VAL A 131 -0.35 -0.26 -1.13
N ASN A 132 -0.16 -0.24 -2.45
CA ASN A 132 0.89 -0.98 -3.13
C ASN A 132 1.64 -0.13 -4.18
N ILE A 133 2.63 -0.75 -4.83
CA ILE A 133 3.09 -0.38 -6.17
C ILE A 133 2.36 -1.31 -7.13
N HIS A 134 1.54 -0.73 -8.03
CA HIS A 134 0.73 -1.52 -8.97
C HIS A 134 1.50 -1.83 -10.26
N TYR A 135 0.82 -1.82 -11.43
CA TYR A 135 1.48 -2.03 -12.74
C TYR A 135 2.53 -0.95 -13.06
N ASP A 136 2.24 0.29 -12.70
CA ASP A 136 3.15 1.43 -12.66
C ASP A 136 3.97 1.63 -13.96
N ASN A 137 3.26 1.74 -15.10
CA ASN A 137 3.83 1.81 -16.45
C ASN A 137 4.67 0.57 -16.85
N GLY A 138 4.50 -0.54 -16.18
CA GLY A 138 5.12 -1.82 -16.53
C GLY A 138 6.61 -1.93 -16.21
N TRP A 139 7.21 -0.98 -15.50
CA TRP A 139 8.63 -1.09 -15.17
C TRP A 139 8.93 -2.28 -14.26
N ILE A 140 7.98 -2.61 -13.39
CA ILE A 140 8.13 -3.73 -12.45
C ILE A 140 8.16 -5.09 -13.17
N SER A 141 7.47 -5.22 -14.30
CA SER A 141 7.51 -6.43 -15.12
C SER A 141 8.84 -6.62 -15.86
N LYS A 142 9.64 -5.55 -15.98
CA LYS A 142 10.99 -5.58 -16.56
C LYS A 142 12.08 -5.77 -15.50
N PHE A 143 11.71 -6.11 -14.29
CA PHE A 143 12.65 -6.25 -13.17
C PHE A 143 13.83 -7.19 -13.50
N PRO A 144 13.65 -8.37 -14.14
CA PRO A 144 14.75 -9.27 -14.49
C PRO A 144 15.72 -8.72 -15.55
N GLU A 145 15.33 -7.71 -16.34
CA GLU A 145 16.18 -7.14 -17.39
C GLU A 145 17.36 -6.33 -16.80
N ASN A 146 17.15 -5.66 -15.66
CA ASN A 146 18.18 -4.93 -14.94
C ASN A 146 17.89 -4.95 -13.43
N VAL A 147 18.25 -6.07 -12.79
CA VAL A 147 17.90 -6.34 -11.39
C VAL A 147 18.44 -5.27 -10.44
N ASP A 148 19.67 -4.82 -10.61
CA ASP A 148 20.29 -3.88 -9.67
C ASP A 148 19.63 -2.49 -9.75
N GLU A 149 19.38 -1.98 -10.95
CA GLU A 149 18.72 -0.69 -11.14
C GLU A 149 17.25 -0.73 -10.72
N ASN A 150 16.52 -1.80 -11.06
CA ASN A 150 15.14 -1.96 -10.65
C ASN A 150 15.01 -2.19 -9.14
N MET A 151 15.97 -2.84 -8.49
CA MET A 151 16.02 -2.94 -7.03
C MET A 151 16.26 -1.58 -6.37
N LYS A 152 17.18 -0.78 -6.93
CA LYS A 152 17.40 0.61 -6.47
C LYS A 152 16.12 1.43 -6.62
N ARG A 153 15.44 1.38 -7.77
CA ARG A 153 14.16 2.04 -8.00
C ARG A 153 13.13 1.61 -6.96
N TYR A 154 12.94 0.31 -6.81
CA TYR A 154 11.96 -0.28 -5.90
C TYR A 154 12.16 0.14 -4.45
N THR A 155 13.38 0.02 -3.93
CA THR A 155 13.70 0.39 -2.55
C THR A 155 13.65 1.89 -2.31
N THR A 156 14.04 2.71 -3.32
CA THR A 156 13.92 4.17 -3.24
C THR A 156 12.46 4.62 -3.18
N MET A 157 11.60 4.01 -3.98
CA MET A 157 10.16 4.31 -3.96
C MET A 157 9.52 3.86 -2.65
N TRP A 158 9.77 2.62 -2.20
CA TRP A 158 9.22 2.13 -0.93
C TRP A 158 9.69 2.93 0.28
N LYS A 159 10.94 3.41 0.27
CA LYS A 159 11.41 4.31 1.33
C LYS A 159 10.56 5.57 1.40
N GLN A 160 10.32 6.23 0.28
CA GLN A 160 9.50 7.45 0.21
C GLN A 160 8.04 7.18 0.63
N ILE A 161 7.44 6.10 0.14
CA ILE A 161 6.08 5.68 0.51
C ILE A 161 5.99 5.42 2.02
N ALA A 162 6.94 4.69 2.57
CA ALA A 162 6.97 4.36 3.99
C ALA A 162 7.19 5.61 4.86
N GLU A 163 8.04 6.55 4.44
CA GLU A 163 8.24 7.83 5.12
C GLU A 163 6.98 8.71 5.07
N LEU A 164 6.29 8.78 3.93
CA LEU A 164 5.04 9.53 3.73
C LEU A 164 3.96 9.11 4.73
N PHE A 165 3.85 7.82 5.00
CA PHE A 165 2.81 7.24 5.86
C PHE A 165 3.32 6.79 7.24
N ARG A 166 4.51 7.21 7.64
CA ARG A 166 5.20 6.73 8.83
C ARG A 166 4.37 6.79 10.11
N ASP A 167 3.55 7.82 10.26
CA ASP A 167 2.79 8.11 11.47
C ASP A 167 1.33 7.62 11.39
N ARG A 168 0.92 6.95 10.29
CA ARG A 168 -0.41 6.36 10.18
C ARG A 168 -0.49 5.06 10.99
N GLY A 169 -1.66 4.81 11.60
CA GLY A 169 -1.91 3.67 12.48
C GLY A 169 -1.91 2.29 11.79
N ASP A 170 -2.27 1.27 12.54
CA ASP A 170 -2.26 -0.15 12.13
C ASP A 170 -3.33 -0.50 11.08
N LYS A 171 -4.30 0.38 10.84
CA LYS A 171 -5.28 0.20 9.77
C LYS A 171 -4.72 0.47 8.37
N LEU A 172 -3.52 1.04 8.26
CA LEU A 172 -2.80 1.12 6.98
C LEU A 172 -1.84 -0.05 6.84
N VAL A 173 -2.01 -0.83 5.79
CA VAL A 173 -1.19 -1.98 5.41
C VAL A 173 -0.47 -1.67 4.12
N PHE A 174 0.79 -2.06 4.00
CA PHE A 174 1.53 -1.97 2.74
C PHE A 174 1.59 -3.34 2.07
N GLU A 175 1.30 -3.37 0.77
CA GLU A 175 1.44 -4.54 -0.08
C GLU A 175 2.66 -4.36 -1.00
N SER A 176 3.58 -5.31 -0.98
CA SER A 176 4.89 -5.19 -1.61
C SER A 176 4.82 -4.79 -3.09
N GLN A 177 3.91 -5.39 -3.83
CA GLN A 177 3.63 -5.13 -5.25
C GLN A 177 2.37 -5.87 -5.67
N ASN A 178 1.81 -5.51 -6.83
CA ASN A 178 0.60 -6.14 -7.35
C ASN A 178 0.88 -7.59 -7.82
N GLU A 179 1.36 -7.74 -9.03
CA GLU A 179 1.61 -9.05 -9.69
C GLU A 179 3.12 -9.28 -9.72
N ALA A 180 3.60 -10.10 -8.81
CA ALA A 180 5.01 -10.31 -8.50
C ALA A 180 5.95 -10.31 -9.72
N LEU A 181 6.54 -9.18 -10.06
CA LEU A 181 7.57 -8.92 -11.08
C LEU A 181 7.17 -9.24 -12.53
N GLY A 182 5.87 -9.43 -12.77
CA GLY A 182 5.36 -9.65 -14.11
C GLY A 182 5.40 -11.11 -14.56
N TRP A 183 4.28 -11.51 -15.05
CA TRP A 183 3.99 -12.83 -15.57
C TRP A 183 4.90 -13.26 -16.73
N GLU A 184 5.30 -12.34 -17.62
CA GLU A 184 6.01 -12.66 -18.85
C GLU A 184 7.52 -12.81 -18.65
N SER A 185 8.08 -12.22 -17.61
CA SER A 185 9.51 -12.12 -17.40
C SER A 185 10.10 -13.14 -16.41
N LEU A 186 9.24 -13.85 -15.66
CA LEU A 186 9.63 -14.90 -14.73
C LEU A 186 9.23 -16.28 -15.25
N TRP A 187 9.90 -17.30 -14.75
CA TRP A 187 9.47 -18.68 -14.98
C TRP A 187 8.05 -18.87 -14.46
N ASN A 188 7.21 -19.51 -15.26
CA ASN A 188 5.91 -20.00 -14.80
C ASN A 188 5.54 -21.31 -15.55
N ARG A 189 4.65 -22.11 -14.97
CA ARG A 189 4.27 -23.42 -15.51
C ARG A 189 3.44 -23.35 -16.80
N TYR A 190 2.93 -22.18 -17.16
CA TYR A 190 2.04 -21.98 -18.30
C TYR A 190 2.73 -21.35 -19.51
N SER A 191 3.80 -20.61 -19.31
CA SER A 191 4.48 -19.87 -20.38
C SER A 191 5.41 -20.70 -21.25
N GLY A 192 5.49 -22.01 -21.04
CA GLY A 192 6.43 -22.86 -21.73
C GLY A 192 7.87 -22.48 -21.41
N THR A 193 8.60 -21.98 -22.38
CA THR A 193 9.98 -21.56 -22.19
C THR A 193 10.13 -20.10 -22.56
N ASN A 194 9.88 -19.18 -21.64
CA ASN A 194 10.38 -17.81 -21.75
C ASN A 194 11.91 -17.74 -21.50
N GLY A 195 12.56 -18.90 -21.29
CA GLY A 195 14.00 -19.01 -21.02
C GLY A 195 14.40 -18.72 -19.57
N ALA A 196 13.45 -18.38 -18.71
CA ALA A 196 13.74 -18.11 -17.31
C ALA A 196 13.89 -19.42 -16.52
N GLU A 197 14.94 -19.49 -15.70
CA GLU A 197 15.18 -20.61 -14.80
C GLU A 197 14.30 -20.51 -13.56
N LYS A 198 13.68 -21.63 -13.14
CA LYS A 198 12.77 -21.68 -12.00
C LYS A 198 13.43 -21.16 -10.72
N GLN A 199 14.59 -21.67 -10.36
CA GLN A 199 15.28 -21.30 -9.13
C GLN A 199 15.61 -19.80 -9.10
N SER A 200 16.22 -19.26 -10.13
CA SER A 200 16.61 -17.85 -10.17
C SER A 200 15.42 -16.89 -10.15
N SER A 201 14.28 -17.32 -10.72
CA SER A 201 13.04 -16.54 -10.67
C SER A 201 12.47 -16.46 -9.24
N TYR A 202 12.45 -17.58 -8.51
CA TYR A 202 12.06 -17.57 -7.10
C TYR A 202 13.05 -16.78 -6.23
N ASP A 203 14.37 -16.94 -6.47
CA ASP A 203 15.38 -16.19 -5.73
C ASP A 203 15.20 -14.67 -5.91
N LEU A 204 14.83 -14.23 -7.12
CA LEU A 204 14.54 -12.82 -7.37
C LEU A 204 13.30 -12.33 -6.61
N VAL A 205 12.19 -13.06 -6.69
CA VAL A 205 10.95 -12.70 -5.96
C VAL A 205 11.21 -12.65 -4.44
N ASN A 206 11.91 -13.64 -3.91
CA ASN A 206 12.27 -13.69 -2.49
C ASN A 206 13.14 -12.49 -2.08
N ARG A 207 14.14 -12.12 -2.91
CA ARG A 207 14.99 -10.93 -2.68
C ARG A 207 14.19 -9.63 -2.70
N VAL A 208 13.25 -9.47 -3.63
CA VAL A 208 12.41 -8.26 -3.74
C VAL A 208 11.50 -8.15 -2.51
N ASN A 209 10.86 -9.24 -2.11
CA ASN A 209 10.03 -9.25 -0.91
C ASN A 209 10.85 -8.97 0.37
N GLN A 210 12.07 -9.49 0.48
CA GLN A 210 12.96 -9.17 1.61
C GLN A 210 13.37 -7.70 1.59
N ALA A 211 13.74 -7.16 0.42
CA ALA A 211 14.10 -5.75 0.28
C ALA A 211 12.93 -4.80 0.64
N PHE A 212 11.70 -5.21 0.36
CA PHE A 212 10.51 -4.48 0.81
C PHE A 212 10.43 -4.40 2.34
N VAL A 213 10.50 -5.54 3.01
CA VAL A 213 10.43 -5.60 4.48
C VAL A 213 11.55 -4.76 5.09
N ASP A 214 12.79 -4.99 4.67
CA ASP A 214 13.96 -4.28 5.19
C ASP A 214 13.83 -2.76 5.00
N THR A 215 13.38 -2.33 3.83
CA THR A 215 13.21 -0.91 3.50
C THR A 215 12.13 -0.27 4.38
N VAL A 216 10.97 -0.90 4.50
CA VAL A 216 9.87 -0.36 5.32
C VAL A 216 10.27 -0.31 6.79
N ARG A 217 10.85 -1.38 7.34
CA ARG A 217 11.29 -1.44 8.75
C ARG A 217 12.37 -0.39 9.08
N ALA A 218 13.29 -0.16 8.16
CA ALA A 218 14.36 0.84 8.33
C ALA A 218 13.85 2.28 8.48
N THR A 219 12.64 2.61 8.02
CA THR A 219 12.06 3.95 8.20
C THR A 219 11.60 4.22 9.63
N GLY A 220 11.42 3.19 10.45
CA GLY A 220 11.05 3.29 11.88
C GLY A 220 9.64 3.87 12.10
N GLY A 221 9.40 4.45 13.28
CA GLY A 221 8.06 4.92 13.67
C GLY A 221 7.05 3.77 13.66
N ASN A 222 5.83 4.02 13.20
CA ASN A 222 4.79 3.00 13.10
C ASN A 222 5.12 1.89 12.09
N ASN A 223 6.02 2.15 11.15
CA ASN A 223 6.46 1.15 10.17
C ASN A 223 7.28 0.01 10.80
N ALA A 224 7.83 0.19 11.99
CA ALA A 224 8.49 -0.89 12.74
C ALA A 224 7.53 -2.04 13.11
N LYS A 225 6.22 -1.77 13.19
CA LYS A 225 5.19 -2.75 13.56
C LYS A 225 4.04 -2.86 12.54
N ARG A 226 4.09 -2.09 11.44
CA ARG A 226 3.05 -2.11 10.42
C ARG A 226 2.89 -3.49 9.81
N HIS A 227 1.65 -3.95 9.63
CA HIS A 227 1.36 -5.17 8.89
C HIS A 227 1.75 -4.99 7.42
N LEU A 228 2.45 -5.99 6.88
CA LEU A 228 2.93 -6.01 5.51
C LEU A 228 2.30 -7.19 4.77
N LEU A 229 1.80 -6.94 3.58
CA LEU A 229 1.27 -7.95 2.67
C LEU A 229 2.35 -8.30 1.65
N ILE A 230 2.83 -9.52 1.70
CA ILE A 230 3.87 -10.03 0.82
C ILE A 230 3.23 -10.61 -0.44
N SER A 231 3.64 -10.13 -1.60
CA SER A 231 3.16 -10.67 -2.87
C SER A 231 3.66 -12.09 -3.08
N GLY A 232 2.71 -13.00 -3.38
CA GLY A 232 3.02 -14.35 -3.77
C GLY A 232 3.65 -14.42 -5.16
N TYR A 233 4.15 -15.60 -5.52
CA TYR A 233 4.78 -15.82 -6.83
C TYR A 233 3.72 -15.77 -7.94
N ASN A 234 3.84 -14.78 -8.84
CA ASN A 234 2.95 -14.58 -10.02
C ASN A 234 1.43 -14.64 -9.71
N THR A 235 1.01 -14.23 -8.52
CA THR A 235 -0.39 -14.32 -8.07
C THR A 235 -1.00 -15.72 -8.18
N ASP A 236 -0.16 -16.75 -8.28
CA ASP A 236 -0.55 -18.16 -8.40
C ASP A 236 -0.38 -18.85 -7.04
N ILE A 237 -1.47 -19.41 -6.51
CA ILE A 237 -1.49 -20.06 -5.20
C ILE A 237 -0.55 -21.27 -5.15
N ASP A 238 -0.56 -22.12 -6.18
CA ASP A 238 0.27 -23.31 -6.22
C ASP A 238 1.76 -22.95 -6.31
N LEU A 239 2.10 -21.93 -7.11
CA LEU A 239 3.48 -21.45 -7.22
C LEU A 239 3.93 -20.74 -5.94
N THR A 240 3.04 -20.08 -5.24
CA THR A 240 3.34 -19.47 -3.93
C THR A 240 3.52 -20.53 -2.83
N CYS A 241 2.89 -21.69 -2.96
CA CYS A 241 3.06 -22.83 -2.06
C CYS A 241 4.29 -23.70 -2.41
N ASP A 242 5.02 -23.41 -3.48
CA ASP A 242 6.26 -24.13 -3.84
C ASP A 242 7.35 -23.91 -2.76
N GLU A 243 8.14 -24.95 -2.51
CA GLU A 243 9.22 -24.93 -1.50
C GLU A 243 10.31 -23.85 -1.77
N LEU A 244 10.40 -23.38 -3.00
CA LEU A 244 11.34 -22.32 -3.40
C LEU A 244 10.86 -20.91 -2.99
N PHE A 245 9.56 -20.72 -2.80
CA PHE A 245 9.04 -19.47 -2.26
C PHE A 245 9.37 -19.37 -0.77
N LYS A 246 9.99 -18.27 -0.36
CA LYS A 246 10.37 -18.03 1.02
C LYS A 246 9.71 -16.74 1.53
N MET A 247 9.02 -16.84 2.64
CA MET A 247 8.60 -15.65 3.36
C MET A 247 9.83 -14.86 3.82
N PRO A 248 9.83 -13.52 3.67
CA PRO A 248 10.92 -12.71 4.16
C PRO A 248 11.06 -12.82 5.67
N SER A 249 12.29 -12.67 6.15
CA SER A 249 12.57 -12.48 7.57
C SER A 249 12.07 -11.09 8.00
N ASP A 250 11.33 -11.03 9.09
CA ASP A 250 10.83 -9.78 9.67
C ASP A 250 11.35 -9.69 11.12
N PRO A 251 12.12 -8.64 11.50
CA PRO A 251 12.77 -8.53 12.81
C PRO A 251 11.80 -8.28 13.97
#